data_7aad92aaa81a3d90803d15a9c490a8f9
#
_entry.id   7aad92aaa81a3d90803d15a9c490a8f9
#
_cell.length_a   1.000
_cell.length_b   1.000
_cell.length_c   1.000
_cell.angle_alpha   90.00
_cell.angle_beta   90.00
_cell.angle_gamma   90.00
#
_symmetry.space_group_name_H-M   'P 1'
#
loop_
_entity.id
_entity.type
_entity.pdbx_description
1 polymer ?
#
loop_
_entity_poly.entity_id
_entity_poly.type
_entity_poly.pdbx_seq_one_letter_code
_entity_poly.pdbx_strand_id
1 'polypeptide(L)'
;MGKHVIITVGRQFGSGGKQIAMAIGEKLGIKVYDNEILSEAARMSGFSKDVFETRDEKRRLWGIGYPSGLNDTDLFRMQSDVIRDIASREDAIFLGRAADYVLRDMDCLDVFVWAPMEVRKNNVCAREGIAPDEAESYIFKKDRKRAEFYNFFTFGHWGKASGYDLCIDSSILGIEGTADFIIEFGRRCGKIL
;
A
#
# COMPACT_ATOMS: atom_id res chain seq x y z
N MET A 1 -22.99 13.05 9.36
CA MET A 1 -21.73 12.30 9.65
C MET A 1 -20.60 13.09 9.03
N GLY A 2 -19.53 13.41 9.78
CA GLY A 2 -18.34 14.04 9.23
C GLY A 2 -17.70 13.14 8.17
N LYS A 3 -17.11 13.72 7.15
CA LYS A 3 -16.35 13.00 6.13
C LYS A 3 -15.04 12.57 6.76
N HIS A 4 -14.71 11.28 6.71
CA HIS A 4 -13.41 10.78 7.17
C HIS A 4 -12.30 11.15 6.19
N VAL A 5 -11.11 11.40 6.73
CA VAL A 5 -9.89 11.60 5.92
C VAL A 5 -9.34 10.24 5.54
N ILE A 6 -9.41 9.90 4.25
CA ILE A 6 -8.90 8.63 3.72
C ILE A 6 -7.77 8.90 2.75
N ILE A 7 -6.62 8.29 2.99
CA ILE A 7 -5.45 8.39 2.13
C ILE A 7 -5.04 6.99 1.67
N THR A 8 -4.87 6.79 0.38
CA THR A 8 -4.29 5.55 -0.15
C THR A 8 -2.88 5.80 -0.66
N VAL A 9 -1.93 4.91 -0.36
CA VAL A 9 -0.53 5.07 -0.75
C VAL A 9 -0.05 3.86 -1.53
N GLY A 10 -0.11 3.96 -2.86
CA GLY A 10 0.62 3.09 -3.78
C GLY A 10 2.11 3.45 -3.78
N ARG A 11 3.01 2.48 -4.00
CA ARG A 11 4.46 2.78 -3.94
C ARG A 11 5.30 1.75 -4.66
N GLN A 12 6.39 2.20 -5.27
CA GLN A 12 7.47 1.34 -5.74
C GLN A 12 8.29 0.80 -4.54
N PHE A 13 8.90 -0.36 -4.71
CA PHE A 13 9.77 -0.93 -3.68
C PHE A 13 11.07 -0.12 -3.57
N GLY A 14 11.45 0.23 -2.36
CA GLY A 14 12.64 1.07 -2.10
C GLY A 14 12.40 2.57 -2.23
N SER A 15 11.20 3.05 -2.62
CA SER A 15 10.89 4.48 -2.74
C SER A 15 10.66 5.20 -1.40
N GLY A 16 10.71 4.53 -0.27
CA GLY A 16 10.38 5.16 1.01
C GLY A 16 8.89 5.32 1.30
N GLY A 17 8.00 4.85 0.42
CA GLY A 17 6.56 5.06 0.55
C GLY A 17 5.94 4.55 1.84
N LYS A 18 6.52 3.50 2.49
CA LYS A 18 6.06 3.06 3.82
C LYS A 18 6.40 4.09 4.89
N GLN A 19 7.62 4.58 4.91
CA GLN A 19 8.08 5.59 5.86
C GLN A 19 7.30 6.91 5.69
N ILE A 20 7.03 7.30 4.43
CA ILE A 20 6.19 8.48 4.12
C ILE A 20 4.77 8.30 4.65
N ALA A 21 4.13 7.15 4.43
CA ALA A 21 2.80 6.87 4.96
C ALA A 21 2.78 6.93 6.50
N MET A 22 3.81 6.39 7.17
CA MET A 22 3.94 6.46 8.62
C MET A 22 4.13 7.89 9.11
N ALA A 23 4.97 8.70 8.44
CA ALA A 23 5.18 10.11 8.77
C ALA A 23 3.88 10.93 8.60
N ILE A 24 3.10 10.69 7.54
CA ILE A 24 1.78 11.31 7.36
C ILE A 24 0.86 10.93 8.53
N GLY A 25 0.82 9.64 8.87
CA GLY A 25 0.00 9.12 9.96
C GLY A 25 0.35 9.76 11.30
N GLU A 26 1.63 9.90 11.62
CA GLU A 26 2.11 10.56 12.83
C GLU A 26 1.72 12.04 12.88
N LYS A 27 1.94 12.77 11.76
CA LYS A 27 1.64 14.22 11.67
C LYS A 27 0.15 14.53 11.76
N LEU A 28 -0.71 13.65 11.27
CA LEU A 28 -2.16 13.83 11.25
C LEU A 28 -2.88 13.12 12.42
N GLY A 29 -2.18 12.28 13.18
CA GLY A 29 -2.80 11.43 14.19
C GLY A 29 -3.68 10.33 13.58
N ILE A 30 -3.42 9.90 12.33
CA ILE A 30 -4.21 8.93 11.57
C ILE A 30 -3.49 7.58 11.53
N LYS A 31 -4.23 6.52 11.76
CA LYS A 31 -3.68 5.15 11.74
C LYS A 31 -3.33 4.68 10.33
N VAL A 32 -2.16 4.03 10.20
CA VAL A 32 -1.69 3.43 8.94
C VAL A 32 -1.98 1.93 8.93
N TYR A 33 -2.73 1.48 7.94
CA TYR A 33 -3.10 0.09 7.73
C TYR A 33 -2.22 -0.55 6.66
N ASP A 34 -1.29 -1.41 7.09
CA ASP A 34 -0.41 -2.21 6.22
C ASP A 34 -0.72 -3.71 6.40
N ASN A 35 0.05 -4.40 7.25
CA ASN A 35 -0.20 -5.81 7.54
C ASN A 35 -1.40 -6.02 8.47
N GLU A 36 -1.82 -4.96 9.17
CA GLU A 36 -2.97 -5.00 10.07
C GLU A 36 -4.28 -5.32 9.35
N ILE A 37 -4.43 -4.91 8.08
CA ILE A 37 -5.60 -5.27 7.25
C ILE A 37 -5.78 -6.79 7.17
N LEU A 38 -4.69 -7.54 6.99
CA LEU A 38 -4.73 -9.00 6.97
C LEU A 38 -5.12 -9.58 8.32
N SER A 39 -4.60 -8.99 9.39
CA SER A 39 -4.95 -9.42 10.74
C SER A 39 -6.42 -9.17 11.07
N GLU A 40 -6.96 -8.03 10.66
CA GLU A 40 -8.37 -7.70 10.84
C GLU A 40 -9.27 -8.61 9.98
N ALA A 41 -8.91 -8.85 8.71
CA ALA A 41 -9.61 -9.80 7.86
C ALA A 41 -9.63 -11.21 8.48
N ALA A 42 -8.51 -11.65 9.05
CA ALA A 42 -8.41 -12.94 9.74
C ALA A 42 -9.35 -13.00 10.96
N ARG A 43 -9.39 -11.93 11.76
CA ARG A 43 -10.28 -11.84 12.93
C ARG A 43 -11.75 -11.91 12.54
N MET A 44 -12.15 -11.17 11.51
CA MET A 44 -13.55 -11.13 11.04
C MET A 44 -14.00 -12.47 10.44
N SER A 45 -13.10 -13.20 9.79
CA SER A 45 -13.41 -14.49 9.15
C SER A 45 -13.32 -15.69 10.07
N GLY A 46 -12.85 -15.52 11.31
CA GLY A 46 -12.61 -16.60 12.27
C GLY A 46 -11.38 -17.48 11.97
N PHE A 47 -10.52 -17.06 11.02
CA PHE A 47 -9.25 -17.72 10.75
C PHE A 47 -8.14 -17.23 11.68
N SER A 48 -7.18 -18.09 12.02
CA SER A 48 -6.05 -17.66 12.83
C SER A 48 -5.13 -16.72 12.06
N LYS A 49 -4.55 -15.75 12.76
CA LYS A 49 -3.59 -14.78 12.22
C LYS A 49 -2.44 -15.48 11.46
N ASP A 50 -1.93 -16.57 11.98
CA ASP A 50 -0.83 -17.34 11.42
C ASP A 50 -1.13 -17.88 10.01
N VAL A 51 -2.40 -18.22 9.74
CA VAL A 51 -2.82 -18.71 8.42
C VAL A 51 -2.73 -17.61 7.37
N PHE A 52 -3.07 -16.36 7.73
CA PHE A 52 -3.02 -15.24 6.80
C PHE A 52 -1.59 -14.71 6.64
N GLU A 53 -0.83 -14.56 7.71
CA GLU A 53 0.57 -14.11 7.65
C GLU A 53 1.43 -15.10 6.85
N THR A 54 1.28 -16.41 7.14
CA THR A 54 1.97 -17.46 6.39
C THR A 54 1.59 -17.48 4.91
N ARG A 55 0.35 -17.11 4.55
CA ARG A 55 -0.10 -17.07 3.15
C ARG A 55 0.39 -15.83 2.41
N ASP A 56 0.40 -14.67 3.05
CA ASP A 56 0.98 -13.46 2.44
C ASP A 56 2.50 -13.60 2.23
N GLU A 57 3.19 -14.30 3.14
CA GLU A 57 4.60 -14.67 2.98
C GLU A 57 4.81 -15.83 2.00
N LYS A 58 3.95 -16.86 1.99
CA LYS A 58 4.03 -18.01 1.06
C LYS A 58 3.55 -17.69 -0.35
N ARG A 59 2.85 -16.60 -0.59
CA ARG A 59 2.73 -15.98 -1.92
C ARG A 59 4.10 -15.57 -2.49
N ARG A 60 5.14 -15.59 -1.69
CA ARG A 60 6.54 -15.54 -2.16
C ARG A 60 6.93 -16.76 -3.00
N LEU A 61 6.19 -17.87 -2.89
CA LEU A 61 6.46 -19.12 -3.56
C LEU A 61 5.21 -19.54 -4.36
N TRP A 62 5.06 -19.01 -5.56
CA TRP A 62 4.09 -19.50 -6.54
C TRP A 62 4.23 -21.02 -6.67
N GLY A 63 3.23 -21.78 -6.26
CA GLY A 63 3.16 -23.18 -6.64
C GLY A 63 2.67 -24.22 -5.63
N ILE A 64 2.29 -23.86 -4.41
CA ILE A 64 1.79 -24.87 -3.47
C ILE A 64 0.35 -24.54 -3.06
N GLY A 65 -0.54 -25.50 -3.36
CA GLY A 65 -1.98 -25.40 -3.20
C GLY A 65 -2.43 -25.01 -1.79
N TYR A 66 -3.57 -24.32 -1.75
CA TYR A 66 -4.23 -23.86 -0.53
C TYR A 66 -4.66 -25.05 0.34
N PRO A 67 -4.42 -25.00 1.66
CA PRO A 67 -5.21 -25.84 2.57
C PRO A 67 -6.62 -25.21 2.69
N SER A 68 -7.64 -26.02 2.41
CA SER A 68 -9.06 -25.75 2.62
C SER A 68 -9.70 -24.53 1.94
N GLY A 69 -9.89 -24.59 0.63
CA GLY A 69 -11.05 -23.97 -0.06
C GLY A 69 -11.01 -22.48 -0.38
N LEU A 70 -10.15 -21.64 0.20
CA LEU A 70 -10.06 -20.20 -0.13
C LEU A 70 -9.11 -19.97 -1.29
N ASN A 71 -9.57 -19.26 -2.32
CA ASN A 71 -8.78 -18.80 -3.46
C ASN A 71 -8.33 -17.35 -3.27
N ASP A 72 -7.47 -16.85 -4.18
CA ASP A 72 -6.96 -15.47 -4.14
C ASP A 72 -8.07 -14.42 -4.22
N THR A 73 -9.14 -14.73 -4.92
CA THR A 73 -10.31 -13.85 -5.07
C THR A 73 -11.08 -13.71 -3.75
N ASP A 74 -11.26 -14.81 -3.02
CA ASP A 74 -11.93 -14.77 -1.72
C ASP A 74 -11.13 -13.94 -0.72
N LEU A 75 -9.80 -14.12 -0.70
CA LEU A 75 -8.92 -13.32 0.15
C LEU A 75 -8.96 -11.84 -0.20
N PHE A 76 -8.94 -11.49 -1.49
CA PHE A 76 -9.07 -10.11 -1.93
C PHE A 76 -10.43 -9.51 -1.55
N ARG A 77 -11.53 -10.26 -1.71
CA ARG A 77 -12.86 -9.83 -1.29
C ARG A 77 -12.91 -9.52 0.21
N MET A 78 -12.40 -10.44 1.04
CA MET A 78 -12.35 -10.23 2.49
C MET A 78 -11.52 -9.01 2.89
N GLN A 79 -10.35 -8.81 2.25
CA GLN A 79 -9.55 -7.60 2.47
C GLN A 79 -10.29 -6.33 2.03
N SER A 80 -11.01 -6.40 0.92
CA SER A 80 -11.78 -5.26 0.41
C SER A 80 -12.92 -4.87 1.36
N ASP A 81 -13.60 -5.85 1.94
CA ASP A 81 -14.68 -5.61 2.91
C ASP A 81 -14.13 -4.96 4.19
N VAL A 82 -12.98 -5.43 4.69
CA VAL A 82 -12.28 -4.81 5.83
C VAL A 82 -11.85 -3.38 5.54
N ILE A 83 -11.27 -3.13 4.36
CA ILE A 83 -10.86 -1.78 3.93
C ILE A 83 -12.06 -0.83 3.91
N ARG A 84 -13.19 -1.24 3.33
CA ARG A 84 -14.42 -0.43 3.29
C ARG A 84 -15.00 -0.19 4.68
N ASP A 85 -15.04 -1.21 5.51
CA ASP A 85 -15.53 -1.10 6.88
C ASP A 85 -14.72 -0.10 7.69
N ILE A 86 -13.38 -0.17 7.66
CA ILE A 86 -12.50 0.78 8.33
C ILE A 86 -12.72 2.20 7.79
N ALA A 87 -12.70 2.38 6.46
CA ALA A 87 -12.87 3.69 5.82
C ALA A 87 -14.23 4.35 6.12
N SER A 88 -15.25 3.56 6.44
CA SER A 88 -16.58 4.07 6.81
C SER A 88 -16.67 4.55 8.25
N ARG A 89 -15.73 4.18 9.12
CA ARG A 89 -15.80 4.40 10.56
C ARG A 89 -14.79 5.39 11.11
N GLU A 90 -13.65 5.53 10.45
CA GLU A 90 -12.53 6.32 10.99
C GLU A 90 -11.62 6.88 9.89
N ASP A 91 -10.84 7.88 10.24
CA ASP A 91 -9.75 8.37 9.39
C ASP A 91 -8.69 7.28 9.24
N ALA A 92 -8.22 7.05 8.01
CA ALA A 92 -7.32 5.94 7.74
C ALA A 92 -6.33 6.21 6.61
N ILE A 93 -5.13 5.65 6.73
CA ILE A 93 -4.13 5.59 5.65
C ILE A 93 -3.94 4.13 5.27
N PHE A 94 -4.26 3.79 4.01
CA PHE A 94 -4.10 2.43 3.49
C PHE A 94 -2.84 2.31 2.65
N LEU A 95 -1.96 1.38 3.02
CA LEU A 95 -0.70 1.18 2.32
C LEU A 95 -0.77 0.01 1.33
N GLY A 96 -1.07 0.30 0.08
CA GLY A 96 -1.22 -0.67 -1.01
C GLY A 96 -2.53 -1.46 -0.97
N ARG A 97 -2.50 -2.77 -1.31
CA ARG A 97 -3.66 -3.68 -1.34
C ARG A 97 -4.77 -3.27 -2.31
N ALA A 98 -4.40 -2.46 -3.33
CA ALA A 98 -5.37 -1.87 -4.25
C ALA A 98 -6.49 -1.08 -3.53
N ALA A 99 -6.14 -0.43 -2.39
CA ALA A 99 -7.12 0.32 -1.60
C ALA A 99 -7.73 1.49 -2.40
N ASP A 100 -6.95 2.14 -3.24
CA ASP A 100 -7.39 3.13 -4.22
C ASP A 100 -8.55 2.60 -5.09
N TYR A 101 -8.44 1.38 -5.61
CA TYR A 101 -9.49 0.74 -6.38
C TYR A 101 -10.68 0.28 -5.51
N VAL A 102 -10.40 -0.28 -4.34
CA VAL A 102 -11.44 -0.75 -3.40
C VAL A 102 -12.33 0.40 -2.94
N LEU A 103 -11.75 1.58 -2.74
CA LEU A 103 -12.42 2.79 -2.23
C LEU A 103 -12.74 3.82 -3.33
N ARG A 104 -12.69 3.46 -4.61
CA ARG A 104 -12.90 4.36 -5.76
C ARG A 104 -14.22 5.14 -5.76
N ASP A 105 -15.22 4.63 -5.01
CA ASP A 105 -16.53 5.27 -4.84
C ASP A 105 -16.57 6.21 -3.62
N MET A 106 -15.44 6.35 -2.89
CA MET A 106 -15.25 7.25 -1.77
C MET A 106 -14.32 8.40 -2.16
N ASP A 107 -14.43 9.52 -1.45
CA ASP A 107 -13.55 10.66 -1.67
C ASP A 107 -12.22 10.46 -0.90
N CYS A 108 -11.30 9.75 -1.54
CA CYS A 108 -9.97 9.43 -1.02
C CYS A 108 -8.90 10.35 -1.63
N LEU A 109 -7.80 10.56 -0.92
CA LEU A 109 -6.56 11.08 -1.49
C LEU A 109 -5.70 9.91 -1.97
N ASP A 110 -5.64 9.69 -3.29
CA ASP A 110 -4.90 8.60 -3.88
C ASP A 110 -3.51 9.04 -4.31
N VAL A 111 -2.47 8.51 -3.65
CA VAL A 111 -1.07 8.89 -3.87
C VAL A 111 -0.26 7.71 -4.35
N PHE A 112 0.64 7.94 -5.32
CA PHE A 112 1.65 6.98 -5.72
C PHE A 112 3.07 7.53 -5.50
N VAL A 113 3.86 6.83 -4.68
CA VAL A 113 5.24 7.22 -4.34
C VAL A 113 6.23 6.40 -5.17
N TRP A 114 7.09 7.07 -5.91
CA TRP A 114 8.15 6.46 -6.70
C TRP A 114 9.51 7.10 -6.40
N ALA A 115 10.59 6.52 -6.90
CA ALA A 115 11.92 7.12 -6.88
C ALA A 115 12.78 6.52 -8.01
N PRO A 116 13.84 7.22 -8.47
CA PRO A 116 14.83 6.69 -9.40
C PRO A 116 15.45 5.39 -8.92
N MET A 117 15.80 4.48 -9.84
CA MET A 117 16.31 3.15 -9.51
C MET A 117 17.55 3.20 -8.59
N GLU A 118 18.48 4.11 -8.83
CA GLU A 118 19.69 4.22 -8.00
C GLU A 118 19.39 4.58 -6.55
N VAL A 119 18.41 5.48 -6.32
CA VAL A 119 17.97 5.83 -4.96
C VAL A 119 17.33 4.63 -4.29
N ARG A 120 16.47 3.90 -5.03
CA ARG A 120 15.81 2.70 -4.51
C ARG A 120 16.79 1.59 -4.18
N LYS A 121 17.82 1.38 -5.01
CA LYS A 121 18.91 0.43 -4.75
C LYS A 121 19.62 0.77 -3.45
N ASN A 122 20.04 2.01 -3.28
CA ASN A 122 20.72 2.46 -2.06
C ASN A 122 19.86 2.22 -0.81
N ASN A 123 18.57 2.57 -0.88
CA ASN A 123 17.63 2.35 0.21
C ASN A 123 17.45 0.87 0.54
N VAL A 124 17.38 0.01 -0.48
CA VAL A 124 17.18 -1.43 -0.31
C VAL A 124 18.44 -2.10 0.23
N CYS A 125 19.62 -1.77 -0.29
CA CYS A 125 20.89 -2.28 0.24
C CYS A 125 21.06 -1.92 1.73
N ALA A 126 20.80 -0.66 2.08
CA ALA A 126 20.94 -0.19 3.47
C ALA A 126 19.93 -0.86 4.43
N ARG A 127 18.70 -1.10 3.97
CA ARG A 127 17.64 -1.63 4.83
C ARG A 127 17.64 -3.16 4.93
N GLU A 128 17.88 -3.84 3.80
CA GLU A 128 17.70 -5.30 3.68
C GLU A 128 19.03 -6.05 3.66
N GLY A 129 20.17 -5.34 3.64
CA GLY A 129 21.51 -5.95 3.59
C GLY A 129 21.79 -6.68 2.26
N ILE A 130 21.11 -6.32 1.17
CA ILE A 130 21.26 -6.94 -0.14
C ILE A 130 22.47 -6.35 -0.84
N ALA A 131 23.24 -7.18 -1.55
CA ALA A 131 24.39 -6.73 -2.31
C ALA A 131 23.95 -5.79 -3.46
N PRO A 132 24.74 -4.75 -3.79
CA PRO A 132 24.39 -3.74 -4.79
C PRO A 132 24.08 -4.31 -6.19
N ASP A 133 24.76 -5.37 -6.58
CA ASP A 133 24.55 -6.07 -7.87
C ASP A 133 23.27 -6.89 -7.91
N GLU A 134 22.75 -7.31 -6.78
CA GLU A 134 21.48 -8.03 -6.66
C GLU A 134 20.27 -7.11 -6.46
N ALA A 135 20.50 -5.87 -6.00
CA ALA A 135 19.44 -4.97 -5.54
C ALA A 135 18.42 -4.64 -6.63
N GLU A 136 18.86 -4.40 -7.86
CA GLU A 136 17.96 -4.07 -8.97
C GLU A 136 17.01 -5.22 -9.31
N SER A 137 17.54 -6.43 -9.45
CA SER A 137 16.73 -7.63 -9.73
C SER A 137 15.74 -7.91 -8.61
N TYR A 138 16.15 -7.70 -7.36
CA TYR A 138 15.29 -7.82 -6.19
C TYR A 138 14.16 -6.81 -6.20
N ILE A 139 14.44 -5.54 -6.51
CA ILE A 139 13.45 -4.47 -6.64
C ILE A 139 12.43 -4.80 -7.73
N PHE A 140 12.89 -5.19 -8.93
CA PHE A 140 12.01 -5.58 -10.03
C PHE A 140 11.08 -6.74 -9.65
N LYS A 141 11.60 -7.74 -8.96
CA LYS A 141 10.78 -8.87 -8.48
C LYS A 141 9.70 -8.43 -7.50
N LYS A 142 9.99 -7.46 -6.62
CA LYS A 142 9.01 -6.93 -5.67
C LYS A 142 7.95 -6.07 -6.36
N ASP A 143 8.37 -5.16 -7.23
CA ASP A 143 7.45 -4.29 -7.98
C ASP A 143 6.56 -5.09 -8.93
N ARG A 144 7.13 -6.09 -9.62
CA ARG A 144 6.37 -7.00 -10.48
C ARG A 144 5.26 -7.70 -9.71
N LYS A 145 5.53 -8.23 -8.50
CA LYS A 145 4.50 -8.86 -7.66
C LYS A 145 3.37 -7.90 -7.29
N ARG A 146 3.70 -6.61 -7.01
CA ARG A 146 2.69 -5.59 -6.72
C ARG A 146 1.86 -5.27 -7.95
N ALA A 147 2.52 -5.12 -9.11
CA ALA A 147 1.84 -4.87 -10.38
C ALA A 147 0.93 -6.04 -10.77
N GLU A 148 1.40 -7.29 -10.67
CA GLU A 148 0.60 -8.48 -10.95
C GLU A 148 -0.65 -8.54 -10.08
N PHE A 149 -0.50 -8.32 -8.76
CA PHE A 149 -1.63 -8.28 -7.83
C PHE A 149 -2.63 -7.18 -8.20
N TYR A 150 -2.15 -5.95 -8.35
CA TYR A 150 -3.00 -4.80 -8.66
C TYR A 150 -3.73 -4.98 -9.99
N ASN A 151 -2.99 -5.28 -11.05
CA ASN A 151 -3.54 -5.40 -12.39
C ASN A 151 -4.57 -6.54 -12.50
N PHE A 152 -4.33 -7.66 -11.79
CA PHE A 152 -5.25 -8.80 -11.79
C PHE A 152 -6.60 -8.45 -11.17
N PHE A 153 -6.61 -7.78 -10.01
CA PHE A 153 -7.85 -7.49 -9.29
C PHE A 153 -8.56 -6.22 -9.75
N THR A 154 -7.84 -5.26 -10.34
CA THR A 154 -8.41 -3.97 -10.74
C THR A 154 -8.66 -3.85 -12.23
N PHE A 155 -8.11 -4.76 -13.03
CA PHE A 155 -8.01 -4.64 -14.51
C PHE A 155 -7.36 -3.34 -14.96
N GLY A 156 -6.65 -2.66 -14.04
CA GLY A 156 -5.94 -1.40 -14.25
C GLY A 156 -4.44 -1.60 -14.48
N HIS A 157 -3.69 -0.51 -14.35
CA HIS A 157 -2.24 -0.51 -14.49
C HIS A 157 -1.61 0.12 -13.26
N TRP A 158 -0.92 -0.70 -12.47
CA TRP A 158 -0.23 -0.25 -11.27
C TRP A 158 0.79 0.86 -11.57
N GLY A 159 0.73 1.94 -10.80
CA GLY A 159 1.64 3.09 -10.95
C GLY A 159 1.39 3.98 -12.17
N LYS A 160 0.29 3.77 -12.91
CA LYS A 160 -0.09 4.67 -14.00
C LYS A 160 -0.61 5.99 -13.41
N ALA A 161 0.05 7.10 -13.75
CA ALA A 161 -0.22 8.41 -13.15
C ALA A 161 -1.69 8.86 -13.19
N SER A 162 -2.44 8.49 -14.23
CA SER A 162 -3.87 8.83 -14.35
C SER A 162 -4.80 8.06 -13.39
N GLY A 163 -4.26 7.15 -12.59
CA GLY A 163 -5.01 6.41 -11.56
C GLY A 163 -4.85 6.98 -10.16
N TYR A 164 -4.13 8.10 -10.01
CA TYR A 164 -3.84 8.71 -8.72
C TYR A 164 -4.03 10.22 -8.78
N ASP A 165 -4.39 10.84 -7.64
CA ASP A 165 -4.45 12.30 -7.52
C ASP A 165 -3.04 12.92 -7.55
N LEU A 166 -2.05 12.21 -7.01
CA LEU A 166 -0.67 12.64 -6.93
C LEU A 166 0.31 11.48 -7.15
N CYS A 167 1.22 11.65 -8.12
CA CYS A 167 2.40 10.79 -8.27
C CYS A 167 3.64 11.61 -7.93
N ILE A 168 4.42 11.18 -6.92
CA ILE A 168 5.53 11.98 -6.39
C ILE A 168 6.85 11.22 -6.33
N ASP A 169 7.94 11.88 -6.75
CA ASP A 169 9.31 11.42 -6.57
C ASP A 169 9.79 11.77 -5.16
N SER A 170 9.93 10.76 -4.33
CA SER A 170 10.36 10.92 -2.94
C SER A 170 11.83 11.26 -2.78
N SER A 171 12.65 11.10 -3.83
CA SER A 171 14.07 11.40 -3.78
C SER A 171 14.37 12.90 -3.71
N ILE A 172 13.41 13.74 -4.13
CA ILE A 172 13.58 15.19 -4.21
C ILE A 172 13.45 15.84 -2.82
N LEU A 173 12.45 15.44 -2.07
CA LEU A 173 12.12 16.06 -0.78
C LEU A 173 12.49 15.17 0.43
N GLY A 174 12.92 13.92 0.19
CA GLY A 174 13.11 12.93 1.25
C GLY A 174 11.80 12.52 1.91
N ILE A 175 11.88 11.74 2.98
CA ILE A 175 10.68 11.17 3.64
C ILE A 175 9.79 12.27 4.23
N GLU A 176 10.36 13.12 5.09
CA GLU A 176 9.60 14.15 5.80
C GLU A 176 9.03 15.22 4.87
N GLY A 177 9.86 15.76 3.96
CA GLY A 177 9.39 16.78 3.01
C GLY A 177 8.34 16.24 2.04
N THR A 178 8.44 14.97 1.64
CA THR A 178 7.40 14.32 0.80
C THR A 178 6.10 14.16 1.58
N ALA A 179 6.17 13.76 2.87
CA ALA A 179 4.98 13.66 3.72
C ALA A 179 4.30 15.03 3.89
N ASP A 180 5.07 16.08 4.17
CA ASP A 180 4.55 17.45 4.31
C ASP A 180 3.89 17.94 3.02
N PHE A 181 4.51 17.66 1.86
CA PHE A 181 3.95 18.05 0.55
C PHE A 181 2.64 17.31 0.26
N ILE A 182 2.54 16.03 0.57
CA ILE A 182 1.30 15.23 0.39
C ILE A 182 0.18 15.78 1.27
N ILE A 183 0.47 16.13 2.52
CA ILE A 183 -0.51 16.73 3.44
C ILE A 183 -0.99 18.08 2.90
N GLU A 184 -0.08 18.96 2.49
CA GLU A 184 -0.42 20.26 1.93
C GLU A 184 -1.24 20.15 0.64
N PHE A 185 -0.86 19.23 -0.25
CA PHE A 185 -1.64 18.94 -1.46
C PHE A 185 -3.06 18.50 -1.10
N GLY A 186 -3.20 17.55 -0.16
CA GLY A 186 -4.50 17.05 0.28
C GLY A 186 -5.39 18.14 0.89
N ARG A 187 -4.79 19.07 1.66
CA ARG A 187 -5.50 20.25 2.20
C ARG A 187 -6.01 21.17 1.11
N ARG A 188 -5.18 21.46 0.11
CA ARG A 188 -5.57 22.31 -1.03
C ARG A 188 -6.66 21.67 -1.89
N CYS A 189 -6.68 20.35 -1.99
CA CYS A 189 -7.73 19.61 -2.69
C CYS A 189 -9.01 19.42 -1.84
N GLY A 190 -9.02 19.84 -0.57
CA GLY A 190 -10.14 19.62 0.35
C GLY A 190 -10.35 18.17 0.78
N LYS A 191 -9.32 17.34 0.63
CA LYS A 191 -9.35 15.90 1.01
C LYS A 191 -8.75 15.65 2.40
N ILE A 192 -8.01 16.60 2.93
CA ILE A 192 -7.50 16.64 4.32
C ILE A 192 -7.98 17.95 4.94
N LEU A 193 -8.44 17.90 6.18
CA LEU A 193 -8.93 19.04 6.96
C LEU A 193 -7.78 19.89 7.53
#